data_7af591b30e94351c2b879da075cbc58b
#
_entry.id   7af591b30e94351c2b879da075cbc58b
#
_cell.length_a   1.000
_cell.length_b   1.000
_cell.length_c   1.000
_cell.angle_alpha   90.00
_cell.angle_beta   90.00
_cell.angle_gamma   90.00
#
_symmetry.space_group_name_H-M   'P 1'
#
loop_
_entity.id
_entity.type
_entity.pdbx_description
1 polymer ?
#
loop_
_entity_poly.entity_id
_entity_poly.type
_entity_poly.pdbx_seq_one_letter_code
_entity_poly.pdbx_strand_id
1 'polypeptide(L)'
;MDILSLLKKYGFTFSKKYGQNFICDENLLDGIANDASLCKEDTVLEIGAGAGTLTRSLCKRAGRVVSFEIDKTLEPILNETLGEFDNVEVIYDDVTKWSNERLDALTGKNYKVVANLPYYITTPLLFMFLERENPPSSITVMVQKEVAERICANEKKGDYGALSVSVAVRADAEITRIVGREEFLPPPNVDSAIVRITLNGKPPVKDEKTLYSLIKKAFLMKRKTLVNNLSAGYGMSKTQASQLLVSLGFDERVRAEELSKEDFFTLSDAITQLKQ
;
A
#
# COMPACT_ATOMS: atom_id res chain seq x y z
N MET A 1 10.27 -25.28 -7.31
CA MET A 1 8.98 -25.92 -7.75
C MET A 1 8.67 -25.43 -9.16
N ASP A 2 8.32 -26.31 -10.10
CA ASP A 2 7.91 -25.88 -11.44
C ASP A 2 6.43 -25.45 -11.44
N ILE A 3 6.20 -24.14 -11.23
CA ILE A 3 4.86 -23.57 -11.17
C ILE A 3 4.12 -23.68 -12.50
N LEU A 4 4.83 -23.65 -13.65
CA LEU A 4 4.22 -23.78 -14.97
C LEU A 4 3.61 -25.17 -15.19
N SER A 5 4.32 -26.20 -14.78
CA SER A 5 3.81 -27.59 -14.81
C SER A 5 2.60 -27.75 -13.88
N LEU A 6 2.62 -27.08 -12.72
CA LEU A 6 1.50 -27.11 -11.77
C LEU A 6 0.26 -26.41 -12.34
N LEU A 7 0.40 -25.22 -12.90
CA LEU A 7 -0.70 -24.50 -13.54
C LEU A 7 -1.31 -25.32 -14.70
N LYS A 8 -0.49 -25.96 -15.51
CA LYS A 8 -0.94 -26.85 -16.61
C LYS A 8 -1.68 -28.08 -16.08
N LYS A 9 -1.17 -28.71 -15.01
CA LYS A 9 -1.80 -29.88 -14.35
C LYS A 9 -3.24 -29.59 -13.95
N TYR A 10 -3.51 -28.40 -13.44
CA TYR A 10 -4.84 -27.96 -13.01
C TYR A 10 -5.65 -27.23 -14.09
N GLY A 11 -5.13 -27.13 -15.32
CA GLY A 11 -5.83 -26.45 -16.41
C GLY A 11 -6.08 -24.95 -16.15
N PHE A 12 -5.22 -24.33 -15.33
CA PHE A 12 -5.39 -22.93 -14.94
C PHE A 12 -5.21 -21.98 -16.12
N THR A 13 -6.08 -20.99 -16.20
CA THR A 13 -6.04 -19.92 -17.19
C THR A 13 -5.98 -18.55 -16.49
N PHE A 14 -5.01 -17.72 -16.88
CA PHE A 14 -4.83 -16.38 -16.29
C PHE A 14 -6.04 -15.48 -16.50
N SER A 15 -6.51 -14.88 -15.43
CA SER A 15 -7.62 -13.93 -15.47
C SER A 15 -7.14 -12.48 -15.52
N LYS A 16 -7.44 -11.80 -16.63
CA LYS A 16 -7.20 -10.35 -16.73
C LYS A 16 -7.97 -9.54 -15.68
N LYS A 17 -9.12 -10.04 -15.25
CA LYS A 17 -9.96 -9.41 -14.22
C LYS A 17 -9.23 -9.22 -12.90
N TYR A 18 -8.37 -10.16 -12.54
CA TYR A 18 -7.62 -10.16 -11.28
C TYR A 18 -6.19 -9.62 -11.43
N GLY A 19 -5.77 -9.23 -12.64
CA GLY A 19 -4.43 -8.69 -12.88
C GLY A 19 -3.30 -9.67 -12.51
N GLN A 20 -3.51 -10.97 -12.76
CA GLN A 20 -2.61 -12.05 -12.35
C GLN A 20 -1.31 -12.00 -13.15
N ASN A 21 -0.20 -11.72 -12.45
CA ASN A 21 1.17 -11.77 -12.95
C ASN A 21 2.00 -12.51 -11.89
N PHE A 22 2.32 -13.78 -12.14
CA PHE A 22 3.02 -14.62 -11.17
C PHE A 22 4.53 -14.50 -11.35
N ILE A 23 5.25 -14.53 -10.25
CA ILE A 23 6.72 -14.59 -10.23
C ILE A 23 7.11 -16.05 -10.12
N CYS A 24 8.08 -16.45 -10.97
CA CYS A 24 8.61 -17.82 -11.01
C CYS A 24 10.03 -17.93 -10.47
N ASP A 25 10.80 -16.84 -10.44
CA ASP A 25 12.17 -16.85 -9.93
C ASP A 25 12.19 -16.93 -8.39
N GLU A 26 12.68 -18.07 -7.89
CA GLU A 26 12.81 -18.31 -6.44
C GLU A 26 13.78 -17.32 -5.77
N ASN A 27 14.83 -16.86 -6.45
CA ASN A 27 15.77 -15.88 -5.88
C ASN A 27 15.11 -14.51 -5.70
N LEU A 28 14.25 -14.11 -6.65
CA LEU A 28 13.48 -12.88 -6.53
C LEU A 28 12.47 -12.97 -5.38
N LEU A 29 11.73 -14.08 -5.28
CA LEU A 29 10.76 -14.33 -4.20
C LEU A 29 11.44 -14.33 -2.82
N ASP A 30 12.58 -14.98 -2.71
CA ASP A 30 13.40 -14.97 -1.50
C ASP A 30 13.96 -13.57 -1.21
N GLY A 31 14.29 -12.81 -2.26
CA GLY A 31 14.69 -11.42 -2.16
C GLY A 31 13.60 -10.53 -1.56
N ILE A 32 12.34 -10.68 -1.99
CA ILE A 32 11.17 -9.95 -1.43
C ILE A 32 11.01 -10.25 0.06
N ALA A 33 11.07 -11.53 0.43
CA ALA A 33 10.93 -11.94 1.82
C ALA A 33 12.12 -11.46 2.71
N ASN A 34 13.33 -11.36 2.15
CA ASN A 34 14.48 -10.77 2.83
C ASN A 34 14.33 -9.26 3.01
N ASP A 35 13.86 -8.55 1.97
CA ASP A 35 13.62 -7.10 2.03
C ASP A 35 12.56 -6.75 3.09
N ALA A 36 11.61 -7.66 3.36
CA ALA A 36 10.63 -7.52 4.43
C ALA A 36 11.21 -7.75 5.85
N SER A 37 12.48 -8.18 5.95
CA SER A 37 13.17 -8.44 7.23
C SER A 37 12.35 -9.33 8.18
N LEU A 38 11.87 -10.47 7.67
CA LEU A 38 11.02 -11.39 8.41
C LEU A 38 11.80 -12.26 9.41
N CYS A 39 11.19 -12.54 10.56
CA CYS A 39 11.66 -13.49 11.56
C CYS A 39 10.53 -14.42 12.03
N LYS A 40 10.87 -15.42 12.84
CA LYS A 40 9.92 -16.46 13.30
C LYS A 40 8.84 -15.95 14.27
N GLU A 41 9.00 -14.77 14.80
CA GLU A 41 8.03 -14.08 15.66
C GLU A 41 7.00 -13.28 14.86
N ASP A 42 7.24 -13.07 13.55
CA ASP A 42 6.36 -12.24 12.73
C ASP A 42 5.08 -12.97 12.29
N THR A 43 3.98 -12.23 12.35
CA THR A 43 2.76 -12.53 11.59
C THR A 43 2.80 -11.71 10.29
N VAL A 44 2.68 -12.39 9.16
CA VAL A 44 2.65 -11.77 7.83
C VAL A 44 1.24 -11.86 7.26
N LEU A 45 0.76 -10.73 6.78
CA LEU A 45 -0.45 -10.62 5.95
C LEU A 45 -0.01 -10.48 4.49
N GLU A 46 -0.36 -11.45 3.67
CA GLU A 46 -0.16 -11.42 2.23
C GLU A 46 -1.48 -11.11 1.51
N ILE A 47 -1.45 -10.28 0.48
CA ILE A 47 -2.61 -9.95 -0.35
C ILE A 47 -2.35 -10.43 -1.77
N GLY A 48 -3.16 -11.39 -2.21
CA GLY A 48 -3.02 -12.06 -3.51
C GLY A 48 -2.01 -13.19 -3.45
N ALA A 49 -2.40 -14.33 -2.87
CA ALA A 49 -1.58 -15.54 -2.83
C ALA A 49 -1.13 -16.00 -4.22
N GLY A 50 -2.00 -15.80 -5.22
CA GLY A 50 -1.76 -16.30 -6.57
C GLY A 50 -1.57 -17.81 -6.57
N ALA A 51 -0.48 -18.28 -7.16
CA ALA A 51 -0.11 -19.69 -7.15
C ALA A 51 0.65 -20.13 -5.89
N GLY A 52 0.82 -19.24 -4.89
CA GLY A 52 1.48 -19.54 -3.61
C GLY A 52 3.00 -19.43 -3.66
N THR A 53 3.60 -18.89 -4.72
CA THR A 53 5.06 -18.84 -4.86
C THR A 53 5.70 -17.91 -3.83
N LEU A 54 5.18 -16.70 -3.65
CA LEU A 54 5.63 -15.78 -2.61
C LEU A 54 5.26 -16.32 -1.23
N THR A 55 4.04 -16.83 -1.05
CA THR A 55 3.56 -17.43 0.20
C THR A 55 4.53 -18.46 0.75
N ARG A 56 5.09 -19.34 -0.10
CA ARG A 56 6.13 -20.33 0.30
C ARG A 56 7.37 -19.66 0.89
N SER A 57 7.88 -18.62 0.23
CA SER A 57 9.06 -17.89 0.72
C SER A 57 8.79 -17.19 2.04
N LEU A 58 7.56 -16.69 2.25
CA LEU A 58 7.09 -16.12 3.52
C LEU A 58 7.01 -17.19 4.62
N CYS A 59 6.41 -18.37 4.35
CA CYS A 59 6.27 -19.46 5.32
C CYS A 59 7.61 -19.97 5.84
N LYS A 60 8.64 -19.99 5.00
CA LYS A 60 10.00 -20.40 5.41
C LYS A 60 10.59 -19.47 6.47
N ARG A 61 10.19 -18.18 6.53
CA ARG A 61 10.80 -17.12 7.36
C ARG A 61 9.93 -16.65 8.50
N ALA A 62 8.64 -16.47 8.28
CA ALA A 62 7.68 -15.98 9.27
C ALA A 62 7.23 -17.10 10.23
N GLY A 63 6.71 -16.71 11.39
CA GLY A 63 6.05 -17.63 12.32
C GLY A 63 4.63 -17.97 11.89
N ARG A 64 3.92 -17.00 11.32
CA ARG A 64 2.56 -17.18 10.78
C ARG A 64 2.38 -16.37 9.51
N VAL A 65 1.73 -16.97 8.51
CA VAL A 65 1.33 -16.31 7.28
C VAL A 65 -0.18 -16.41 7.13
N VAL A 66 -0.83 -15.27 6.91
CA VAL A 66 -2.24 -15.19 6.51
C VAL A 66 -2.30 -14.62 5.12
N SER A 67 -2.77 -15.39 4.17
CA SER A 67 -2.79 -15.00 2.77
C SER A 67 -4.22 -14.88 2.24
N PHE A 68 -4.55 -13.73 1.67
CA PHE A 68 -5.84 -13.50 1.00
C PHE A 68 -5.73 -13.79 -0.49
N GLU A 69 -6.72 -14.53 -1.01
CA GLU A 69 -6.88 -14.76 -2.45
C GLU A 69 -8.36 -14.60 -2.85
N ILE A 70 -8.60 -13.85 -3.93
CA ILE A 70 -9.98 -13.61 -4.39
C ILE A 70 -10.43 -14.65 -5.44
N ASP A 71 -9.46 -15.26 -6.13
CA ASP A 71 -9.71 -16.26 -7.16
C ASP A 71 -9.73 -17.67 -6.57
N LYS A 72 -10.92 -18.15 -6.25
CA LYS A 72 -11.12 -19.50 -5.71
C LYS A 72 -10.69 -20.63 -6.67
N THR A 73 -10.48 -20.35 -7.95
CA THR A 73 -10.00 -21.36 -8.89
C THR A 73 -8.56 -21.80 -8.62
N LEU A 74 -7.82 -20.99 -7.82
CA LEU A 74 -6.47 -21.29 -7.36
C LEU A 74 -6.41 -22.23 -6.15
N GLU A 75 -7.53 -22.55 -5.52
CA GLU A 75 -7.57 -23.40 -4.31
C GLU A 75 -6.84 -24.75 -4.47
N PRO A 76 -7.06 -25.55 -5.54
CA PRO A 76 -6.35 -26.81 -5.70
C PRO A 76 -4.83 -26.62 -5.88
N ILE A 77 -4.43 -25.54 -6.52
CA ILE A 77 -3.02 -25.17 -6.75
C ILE A 77 -2.38 -24.79 -5.41
N LEU A 78 -3.04 -23.91 -4.64
CA LEU A 78 -2.57 -23.46 -3.33
C LEU A 78 -2.46 -24.61 -2.34
N ASN A 79 -3.41 -25.54 -2.34
CA ASN A 79 -3.36 -26.72 -1.49
C ASN A 79 -2.12 -27.59 -1.79
N GLU A 80 -1.76 -27.77 -3.07
CA GLU A 80 -0.55 -28.51 -3.45
C GLU A 80 0.72 -27.70 -3.18
N THR A 81 0.70 -26.40 -3.49
CA THR A 81 1.87 -25.52 -3.32
C THR A 81 2.23 -25.33 -1.85
N LEU A 82 1.26 -25.26 -0.97
CA LEU A 82 1.44 -24.90 0.44
C LEU A 82 1.28 -26.10 1.40
N GLY A 83 0.98 -27.29 0.90
CA GLY A 83 0.64 -28.45 1.73
C GLY A 83 1.75 -28.95 2.66
N GLU A 84 2.99 -28.51 2.49
CA GLU A 84 4.11 -28.82 3.40
C GLU A 84 4.25 -27.84 4.58
N PHE A 85 3.47 -26.74 4.59
CA PHE A 85 3.56 -25.70 5.61
C PHE A 85 2.36 -25.78 6.57
N ASP A 86 2.63 -25.76 7.85
CA ASP A 86 1.64 -25.75 8.95
C ASP A 86 1.39 -24.34 9.52
N ASN A 87 2.16 -23.34 9.08
CA ASN A 87 2.11 -21.98 9.55
C ASN A 87 1.41 -21.01 8.58
N VAL A 88 0.60 -21.51 7.65
CA VAL A 88 -0.13 -20.71 6.66
C VAL A 88 -1.63 -20.95 6.72
N GLU A 89 -2.38 -19.84 6.61
CA GLU A 89 -3.84 -19.83 6.46
C GLU A 89 -4.20 -19.07 5.19
N VAL A 90 -4.90 -19.69 4.25
CA VAL A 90 -5.38 -19.06 3.02
C VAL A 90 -6.86 -18.72 3.18
N ILE A 91 -7.21 -17.45 2.96
CA ILE A 91 -8.57 -16.92 3.06
C ILE A 91 -9.05 -16.49 1.68
N TYR A 92 -10.06 -17.19 1.16
CA TYR A 92 -10.64 -16.90 -0.16
C TYR A 92 -11.70 -15.81 -0.05
N ASP A 93 -11.24 -14.54 0.12
CA ASP A 93 -12.11 -13.37 0.25
C ASP A 93 -11.39 -12.09 -0.21
N ASP A 94 -12.15 -11.02 -0.33
CA ASP A 94 -11.65 -9.68 -0.65
C ASP A 94 -11.34 -8.92 0.65
N VAL A 95 -10.06 -8.76 0.96
CA VAL A 95 -9.58 -8.07 2.18
C VAL A 95 -10.11 -6.64 2.29
N THR A 96 -10.41 -5.97 1.18
CA THR A 96 -10.92 -4.59 1.18
C THR A 96 -12.33 -4.47 1.76
N LYS A 97 -13.04 -5.60 1.90
CA LYS A 97 -14.37 -5.68 2.51
C LYS A 97 -14.35 -6.03 3.99
N TRP A 98 -13.17 -6.30 4.54
CA TRP A 98 -13.04 -6.65 5.95
C TRP A 98 -13.01 -5.40 6.83
N SER A 99 -13.76 -5.45 7.93
CA SER A 99 -13.68 -4.40 8.94
C SER A 99 -12.31 -4.40 9.64
N ASN A 100 -11.96 -3.28 10.26
CA ASN A 100 -10.72 -3.16 11.02
C ASN A 100 -10.66 -4.21 12.14
N GLU A 101 -11.75 -4.37 12.88
CA GLU A 101 -11.86 -5.29 14.02
C GLU A 101 -11.64 -6.75 13.58
N ARG A 102 -12.22 -7.13 12.43
CA ARG A 102 -12.08 -8.48 11.89
C ARG A 102 -10.64 -8.76 11.47
N LEU A 103 -10.00 -7.79 10.81
CA LEU A 103 -8.61 -7.93 10.38
C LEU A 103 -7.66 -7.93 11.59
N ASP A 104 -7.92 -7.09 12.62
CA ASP A 104 -7.13 -7.05 13.85
C ASP A 104 -7.24 -8.35 14.66
N ALA A 105 -8.43 -8.96 14.70
CA ALA A 105 -8.62 -10.26 15.34
C ALA A 105 -7.80 -11.38 14.63
N LEU A 106 -7.61 -11.27 13.31
CA LEU A 106 -6.87 -12.23 12.50
C LEU A 106 -5.35 -12.04 12.61
N THR A 107 -4.87 -10.80 12.49
CA THR A 107 -3.43 -10.49 12.38
C THR A 107 -2.77 -10.19 13.73
N GLY A 108 -3.56 -9.81 14.73
CA GLY A 108 -3.03 -9.22 15.96
C GLY A 108 -2.54 -7.77 15.77
N LYS A 109 -1.86 -7.25 16.79
CA LYS A 109 -1.43 -5.83 16.82
C LYS A 109 -0.06 -5.58 16.17
N ASN A 110 0.72 -6.61 15.95
CA ASN A 110 2.07 -6.47 15.39
C ASN A 110 2.23 -7.41 14.22
N TYR A 111 1.89 -6.94 13.05
CA TYR A 111 1.97 -7.72 11.81
C TYR A 111 2.70 -6.93 10.73
N LYS A 112 3.19 -7.63 9.72
CA LYS A 112 3.80 -7.07 8.51
C LYS A 112 2.93 -7.40 7.30
N VAL A 113 2.90 -6.50 6.32
CA VAL A 113 2.27 -6.77 5.03
C VAL A 113 3.36 -7.06 4.01
N VAL A 114 3.25 -8.19 3.32
CA VAL A 114 4.15 -8.54 2.21
C VAL A 114 3.31 -9.03 1.04
N ALA A 115 3.42 -8.40 -0.13
CA ALA A 115 2.54 -8.77 -1.25
C ALA A 115 3.14 -8.42 -2.62
N ASN A 116 2.80 -9.24 -3.62
CA ASN A 116 2.85 -8.85 -5.03
C ASN A 116 1.47 -8.31 -5.42
N LEU A 117 1.27 -7.00 -5.30
CA LEU A 117 -0.06 -6.40 -5.43
C LEU A 117 -0.53 -6.31 -6.88
N PRO A 118 -1.79 -6.70 -7.16
CA PRO A 118 -2.42 -6.34 -8.42
C PRO A 118 -2.42 -4.82 -8.61
N TYR A 119 -1.95 -4.34 -9.75
CA TYR A 119 -1.67 -2.91 -9.97
C TYR A 119 -2.90 -2.00 -9.78
N TYR A 120 -4.10 -2.50 -10.11
CA TYR A 120 -5.34 -1.71 -10.04
C TYR A 120 -5.82 -1.44 -8.60
N ILE A 121 -5.36 -2.20 -7.59
CA ILE A 121 -5.76 -2.02 -6.18
C ILE A 121 -4.63 -1.52 -5.27
N THR A 122 -3.43 -1.30 -5.80
CA THR A 122 -2.24 -0.90 -5.02
C THR A 122 -2.52 0.35 -4.18
N THR A 123 -2.96 1.44 -4.81
CA THR A 123 -3.20 2.70 -4.09
C THR A 123 -4.32 2.59 -3.04
N PRO A 124 -5.50 2.03 -3.32
CA PRO A 124 -6.53 1.79 -2.31
C PRO A 124 -6.05 0.95 -1.12
N LEU A 125 -5.27 -0.12 -1.36
CA LEU A 125 -4.74 -0.96 -0.29
C LEU A 125 -3.73 -0.23 0.59
N LEU A 126 -2.82 0.54 -0.01
CA LEU A 126 -1.87 1.35 0.77
C LEU A 126 -2.58 2.36 1.65
N PHE A 127 -3.59 3.09 1.15
CA PHE A 127 -4.41 3.98 1.97
C PHE A 127 -5.11 3.22 3.09
N MET A 128 -5.71 2.05 2.78
CA MET A 128 -6.37 1.22 3.78
C MET A 128 -5.43 0.88 4.95
N PHE A 129 -4.19 0.47 4.68
CA PHE A 129 -3.22 0.10 5.73
C PHE A 129 -2.64 1.31 6.47
N LEU A 130 -2.36 2.41 5.77
CA LEU A 130 -1.80 3.62 6.39
C LEU A 130 -2.81 4.35 7.30
N GLU A 131 -4.10 4.32 6.97
CA GLU A 131 -5.16 5.03 7.70
C GLU A 131 -5.74 4.21 8.87
N ARG A 132 -5.31 2.95 9.08
CA ARG A 132 -5.82 2.10 10.17
C ARG A 132 -5.40 2.62 11.54
N GLU A 133 -6.23 2.37 12.54
CA GLU A 133 -5.88 2.58 13.94
C GLU A 133 -4.76 1.63 14.39
N ASN A 134 -4.81 0.38 13.93
CA ASN A 134 -3.77 -0.63 14.11
C ASN A 134 -3.11 -0.95 12.76
N PRO A 135 -2.15 -0.13 12.30
CA PRO A 135 -1.46 -0.37 11.04
C PRO A 135 -0.43 -1.49 11.17
N PRO A 136 0.03 -2.07 10.06
CA PRO A 136 1.18 -2.98 10.09
C PRO A 136 2.45 -2.24 10.56
N SER A 137 3.42 -2.97 11.11
CA SER A 137 4.72 -2.39 11.45
C SER A 137 5.55 -2.03 10.20
N SER A 138 5.36 -2.80 9.14
CA SER A 138 5.95 -2.51 7.81
C SER A 138 5.08 -3.08 6.69
N ILE A 139 5.24 -2.49 5.50
CA ILE A 139 4.61 -2.92 4.25
C ILE A 139 5.72 -3.09 3.22
N THR A 140 5.94 -4.31 2.73
CA THR A 140 6.87 -4.61 1.65
C THR A 140 6.07 -5.10 0.46
N VAL A 141 5.95 -4.29 -0.56
CA VAL A 141 5.07 -4.59 -1.69
C VAL A 141 5.77 -4.40 -3.02
N MET A 142 5.44 -5.28 -3.95
CA MET A 142 5.80 -5.10 -5.33
C MET A 142 4.67 -4.40 -6.06
N VAL A 143 5.03 -3.32 -6.76
CA VAL A 143 4.11 -2.42 -7.45
C VAL A 143 4.72 -1.99 -8.79
N GLN A 144 3.95 -1.34 -9.65
CA GLN A 144 4.52 -0.70 -10.86
C GLN A 144 5.61 0.31 -10.49
N LYS A 145 6.69 0.37 -11.27
CA LYS A 145 7.83 1.25 -11.01
C LYS A 145 7.41 2.72 -10.83
N GLU A 146 6.52 3.25 -11.67
CA GLU A 146 5.97 4.60 -11.53
C GLU A 146 5.26 4.82 -10.18
N VAL A 147 4.52 3.80 -9.70
CA VAL A 147 3.83 3.86 -8.41
C VAL A 147 4.84 3.84 -7.27
N ALA A 148 5.90 3.05 -7.37
CA ALA A 148 7.01 3.02 -6.41
C ALA A 148 7.71 4.38 -6.31
N GLU A 149 8.03 4.98 -7.45
CA GLU A 149 8.62 6.33 -7.53
C GLU A 149 7.72 7.38 -6.89
N ARG A 150 6.40 7.27 -7.10
CA ARG A 150 5.40 8.16 -6.46
C ARG A 150 5.31 7.94 -4.94
N ILE A 151 5.38 6.70 -4.46
CA ILE A 151 5.39 6.39 -3.01
C ILE A 151 6.59 7.06 -2.34
N CYS A 152 7.76 7.01 -2.96
CA CYS A 152 9.02 7.53 -2.43
C CYS A 152 9.32 8.98 -2.83
N ALA A 153 8.38 9.67 -3.52
CA ALA A 153 8.59 11.05 -3.96
C ALA A 153 8.55 12.05 -2.79
N ASN A 154 9.44 13.04 -2.83
CA ASN A 154 9.45 14.17 -1.91
C ASN A 154 8.78 15.39 -2.55
N GLU A 155 8.46 16.41 -1.72
CA GLU A 155 7.87 17.67 -2.17
C GLU A 155 8.71 18.32 -3.30
N LYS A 156 8.05 19.07 -4.18
CA LYS A 156 8.63 19.72 -5.36
C LYS A 156 9.15 18.79 -6.46
N LYS A 157 8.94 17.46 -6.34
CA LYS A 157 9.19 16.51 -7.43
C LYS A 157 7.89 16.20 -8.17
N GLY A 158 7.99 15.99 -9.50
CA GLY A 158 6.81 15.84 -10.38
C GLY A 158 5.83 14.72 -10.03
N ASP A 159 6.29 13.70 -9.32
CA ASP A 159 5.48 12.55 -8.91
C ASP A 159 4.90 12.66 -7.49
N TYR A 160 5.21 13.75 -6.78
CA TYR A 160 4.69 14.00 -5.45
C TYR A 160 3.16 14.24 -5.48
N GLY A 161 2.43 13.54 -4.62
CA GLY A 161 0.98 13.59 -4.61
C GLY A 161 0.37 13.03 -3.32
N ALA A 162 -0.94 12.83 -3.32
CA ALA A 162 -1.66 12.34 -2.14
C ALA A 162 -1.05 11.07 -1.54
N LEU A 163 -0.61 10.13 -2.38
CA LEU A 163 0.00 8.88 -1.93
C LEU A 163 1.36 9.14 -1.25
N SER A 164 2.21 9.98 -1.85
CA SER A 164 3.52 10.37 -1.29
C SER A 164 3.36 10.99 0.09
N VAL A 165 2.44 11.97 0.21
CA VAL A 165 2.17 12.64 1.49
C VAL A 165 1.60 11.67 2.52
N SER A 166 0.64 10.81 2.13
CA SER A 166 0.03 9.84 3.04
C SER A 166 1.03 8.83 3.60
N VAL A 167 2.04 8.48 2.81
CA VAL A 167 3.18 7.68 3.31
C VAL A 167 4.06 8.52 4.22
N ALA A 168 4.53 9.68 3.74
CA ALA A 168 5.51 10.51 4.44
C ALA A 168 5.04 11.00 5.83
N VAL A 169 3.73 11.18 6.05
CA VAL A 169 3.19 11.61 7.36
C VAL A 169 3.25 10.53 8.43
N ARG A 170 3.45 9.26 8.05
CA ARG A 170 3.38 8.13 8.98
C ARG A 170 4.51 7.12 8.84
N ALA A 171 5.29 7.19 7.77
CA ALA A 171 6.25 6.17 7.41
C ALA A 171 7.45 6.74 6.66
N ASP A 172 8.53 5.97 6.63
CA ASP A 172 9.63 6.10 5.68
C ASP A 172 9.48 5.03 4.59
N ALA A 173 9.75 5.40 3.35
CA ALA A 173 9.65 4.50 2.20
C ALA A 173 10.91 4.53 1.35
N GLU A 174 11.32 3.34 0.88
CA GLU A 174 12.45 3.16 -0.02
C GLU A 174 12.15 2.10 -1.08
N ILE A 175 12.69 2.31 -2.28
CA ILE A 175 12.72 1.29 -3.33
C ILE A 175 13.90 0.38 -3.04
N THR A 176 13.66 -0.89 -2.73
CA THR A 176 14.71 -1.87 -2.44
C THR A 176 15.22 -2.56 -3.70
N ARG A 177 14.34 -2.75 -4.70
CA ARG A 177 14.68 -3.43 -5.97
C ARG A 177 13.86 -2.89 -7.12
N ILE A 178 14.46 -2.92 -8.31
CA ILE A 178 13.74 -2.82 -9.59
C ILE A 178 13.60 -4.23 -10.16
N VAL A 179 12.43 -4.56 -10.67
CA VAL A 179 12.08 -5.88 -11.19
C VAL A 179 11.61 -5.74 -12.63
N GLY A 180 12.33 -6.36 -13.56
CA GLY A 180 11.99 -6.36 -14.97
C GLY A 180 10.68 -7.11 -15.23
N ARG A 181 9.95 -6.67 -16.22
CA ARG A 181 8.66 -7.30 -16.61
C ARG A 181 8.82 -8.76 -17.06
N GLU A 182 10.01 -9.17 -17.49
CA GLU A 182 10.35 -10.53 -17.92
C GLU A 182 10.32 -11.55 -16.78
N GLU A 183 10.38 -11.10 -15.52
CA GLU A 183 10.31 -11.95 -14.32
C GLU A 183 8.90 -12.49 -14.04
N PHE A 184 7.91 -12.01 -14.79
CA PHE A 184 6.50 -12.33 -14.56
C PHE A 184 5.91 -13.23 -15.64
N LEU A 185 4.93 -14.01 -15.22
CA LEU A 185 4.10 -14.82 -16.10
C LEU A 185 2.60 -14.53 -15.86
N PRO A 186 1.86 -14.03 -16.86
CA PRO A 186 2.37 -13.39 -18.08
C PRO A 186 3.14 -12.09 -17.78
N PRO A 187 4.04 -11.61 -18.66
CA PRO A 187 4.74 -10.37 -18.42
C PRO A 187 3.76 -9.17 -18.48
N PRO A 188 3.85 -8.22 -17.52
CA PRO A 188 3.11 -6.97 -17.56
C PRO A 188 3.67 -6.01 -18.63
N ASN A 189 2.98 -4.89 -18.84
CA ASN A 189 3.40 -3.90 -19.83
C ASN A 189 4.57 -3.00 -19.36
N VAL A 190 4.81 -2.94 -18.05
CA VAL A 190 5.79 -2.04 -17.40
C VAL A 190 6.60 -2.81 -16.37
N ASP A 191 7.79 -2.29 -16.06
CA ASP A 191 8.60 -2.81 -14.97
C ASP A 191 7.94 -2.55 -13.62
N SER A 192 8.33 -3.36 -12.65
CA SER A 192 7.91 -3.27 -11.26
C SER A 192 9.05 -2.80 -10.36
N ALA A 193 8.71 -2.47 -9.13
CA ALA A 193 9.68 -2.25 -8.08
C ALA A 193 9.15 -2.80 -6.75
N ILE A 194 10.06 -3.22 -5.89
CA ILE A 194 9.75 -3.56 -4.51
C ILE A 194 9.97 -2.31 -3.68
N VAL A 195 8.94 -1.94 -2.92
CA VAL A 195 8.98 -0.81 -1.97
C VAL A 195 8.81 -1.35 -0.57
N ARG A 196 9.73 -0.95 0.32
CA ARG A 196 9.58 -1.14 1.76
C ARG A 196 9.11 0.17 2.39
N ILE A 197 8.02 0.10 3.15
CA ILE A 197 7.42 1.20 3.89
C ILE A 197 7.48 0.81 5.37
N THR A 198 8.26 1.53 6.18
CA THR A 198 8.41 1.28 7.62
C THR A 198 7.64 2.34 8.38
N LEU A 199 6.67 1.92 9.18
CA LEU A 199 5.81 2.85 9.90
C LEU A 199 6.49 3.41 11.15
N ASN A 200 6.41 4.73 11.33
CA ASN A 200 7.09 5.51 12.39
C ASN A 200 6.14 5.88 13.55
N GLY A 201 4.98 5.24 13.64
CA GLY A 201 3.97 5.57 14.66
C GLY A 201 2.90 6.54 14.16
N LYS A 202 2.21 7.18 15.11
CA LYS A 202 1.12 8.12 14.79
C LYS A 202 1.66 9.49 14.37
N PRO A 203 1.06 10.14 13.35
CA PRO A 203 1.42 11.50 13.01
C PRO A 203 1.10 12.46 14.18
N PRO A 204 1.91 13.52 14.39
CA PRO A 204 1.75 14.45 15.52
C PRO A 204 0.66 15.48 15.25
N VAL A 205 -0.59 15.05 15.10
CA VAL A 205 -1.77 15.88 14.81
C VAL A 205 -2.91 15.61 15.79
N LYS A 206 -3.82 16.57 15.93
CA LYS A 206 -4.98 16.45 16.82
C LYS A 206 -6.00 15.40 16.35
N ASP A 207 -6.14 15.25 15.03
CA ASP A 207 -7.09 14.30 14.42
C ASP A 207 -6.55 13.70 13.12
N GLU A 208 -6.14 12.42 13.17
CA GLU A 208 -5.63 11.68 12.01
C GLU A 208 -6.65 11.59 10.86
N LYS A 209 -7.96 11.48 11.17
CA LYS A 209 -9.01 11.43 10.15
C LYS A 209 -9.08 12.72 9.36
N THR A 210 -8.93 13.87 10.04
CA THR A 210 -8.86 15.16 9.37
C THR A 210 -7.61 15.29 8.51
N LEU A 211 -6.44 14.81 8.98
CA LEU A 211 -5.21 14.81 8.21
C LEU A 211 -5.34 14.04 6.89
N TYR A 212 -5.78 12.78 6.92
CA TYR A 212 -5.94 12.00 5.69
C TYR A 212 -7.05 12.53 4.77
N SER A 213 -8.14 13.06 5.34
CA SER A 213 -9.16 13.78 4.56
C SER A 213 -8.59 15.03 3.89
N LEU A 214 -7.77 15.81 4.58
CA LEU A 214 -7.10 16.98 4.04
C LEU A 214 -6.17 16.60 2.89
N ILE A 215 -5.31 15.60 3.08
CA ILE A 215 -4.39 15.15 2.02
C ILE A 215 -5.18 14.80 0.75
N LYS A 216 -6.21 13.97 0.85
CA LYS A 216 -7.06 13.62 -0.30
C LYS A 216 -7.69 14.84 -0.96
N LYS A 217 -8.19 15.79 -0.18
CA LYS A 217 -8.83 17.01 -0.67
C LYS A 217 -7.85 18.00 -1.28
N ALA A 218 -6.64 18.11 -0.74
CA ALA A 218 -5.60 19.00 -1.25
C ALA A 218 -5.17 18.64 -2.68
N PHE A 219 -5.27 17.38 -3.07
CA PHE A 219 -4.91 16.88 -4.40
C PHE A 219 -6.10 16.58 -5.33
N LEU A 220 -7.34 17.03 -4.99
CA LEU A 220 -8.52 16.80 -5.82
C LEU A 220 -8.35 17.30 -7.26
N MET A 221 -7.74 18.48 -7.42
CA MET A 221 -7.52 19.11 -8.72
C MET A 221 -6.03 19.40 -8.91
N LYS A 222 -5.30 18.48 -9.54
CA LYS A 222 -3.83 18.48 -9.68
C LYS A 222 -3.22 19.82 -10.14
N ARG A 223 -3.90 20.57 -11.04
CA ARG A 223 -3.38 21.83 -11.63
C ARG A 223 -3.92 23.11 -10.96
N LYS A 224 -4.63 23.01 -9.84
CA LYS A 224 -5.22 24.16 -9.14
C LYS A 224 -4.43 24.48 -7.87
N THR A 225 -4.54 25.73 -7.42
CA THR A 225 -3.99 26.17 -6.13
C THR A 225 -4.65 25.45 -4.97
N LEU A 226 -4.01 25.43 -3.82
CA LEU A 226 -4.54 24.85 -2.60
C LEU A 226 -5.83 25.53 -2.16
N VAL A 227 -5.97 26.88 -2.32
CA VAL A 227 -7.23 27.61 -2.11
C VAL A 227 -8.39 26.97 -2.87
N ASN A 228 -8.22 26.65 -4.17
CA ASN A 228 -9.27 26.04 -4.96
C ASN A 228 -9.63 24.63 -4.47
N ASN A 229 -8.61 23.84 -4.10
CA ASN A 229 -8.79 22.47 -3.60
C ASN A 229 -9.51 22.47 -2.24
N LEU A 230 -9.11 23.34 -1.30
CA LEU A 230 -9.77 23.46 0.00
C LEU A 230 -11.20 23.97 -0.14
N SER A 231 -11.43 24.99 -0.99
CA SER A 231 -12.78 25.48 -1.28
C SER A 231 -13.69 24.36 -1.78
N ALA A 232 -13.25 23.59 -2.78
CA ALA A 232 -14.02 22.47 -3.33
C ALA A 232 -14.20 21.31 -2.33
N GLY A 233 -13.13 20.98 -1.60
CA GLY A 233 -13.10 19.81 -0.71
C GLY A 233 -13.84 20.00 0.61
N TYR A 234 -13.91 21.23 1.13
CA TYR A 234 -14.55 21.55 2.40
C TYR A 234 -15.81 22.41 2.27
N GLY A 235 -16.16 22.85 1.05
CA GLY A 235 -17.33 23.71 0.84
C GLY A 235 -17.15 25.14 1.39
N MET A 236 -15.94 25.55 1.72
CA MET A 236 -15.67 26.92 2.18
C MET A 236 -15.53 27.89 0.99
N SER A 237 -15.79 29.18 1.20
CA SER A 237 -15.52 30.17 0.16
C SER A 237 -14.02 30.29 -0.11
N LYS A 238 -13.66 30.74 -1.34
CA LYS A 238 -12.23 30.98 -1.66
C LYS A 238 -11.58 32.00 -0.73
N THR A 239 -12.34 33.00 -0.29
CA THR A 239 -11.86 34.00 0.68
C THR A 239 -11.53 33.34 2.02
N GLN A 240 -12.39 32.47 2.54
CA GLN A 240 -12.11 31.72 3.77
C GLN A 240 -10.89 30.81 3.64
N ALA A 241 -10.77 30.09 2.50
CA ALA A 241 -9.61 29.23 2.23
C ALA A 241 -8.32 30.04 2.13
N SER A 242 -8.34 31.20 1.44
CA SER A 242 -7.19 32.12 1.35
C SER A 242 -6.81 32.66 2.74
N GLN A 243 -7.76 33.18 3.50
CA GLN A 243 -7.51 33.69 4.86
C GLN A 243 -6.90 32.63 5.77
N LEU A 244 -7.40 31.38 5.71
CA LEU A 244 -6.82 30.26 6.45
C LEU A 244 -5.35 30.05 6.08
N LEU A 245 -5.02 29.96 4.79
CA LEU A 245 -3.64 29.74 4.34
C LEU A 245 -2.72 30.90 4.74
N VAL A 246 -3.14 32.14 4.53
CA VAL A 246 -2.37 33.34 4.89
C VAL A 246 -2.15 33.41 6.40
N SER A 247 -3.15 33.07 7.22
CA SER A 247 -3.00 33.06 8.68
C SER A 247 -1.96 32.05 9.19
N LEU A 248 -1.69 31.01 8.39
CA LEU A 248 -0.66 29.99 8.66
C LEU A 248 0.68 30.30 7.97
N GLY A 249 0.79 31.46 7.28
CA GLY A 249 2.02 31.89 6.61
C GLY A 249 2.23 31.32 5.21
N PHE A 250 1.21 30.69 4.60
CA PHE A 250 1.29 30.19 3.22
C PHE A 250 0.92 31.26 2.19
N ASP A 251 1.53 31.17 1.01
CA ASP A 251 1.13 31.96 -0.15
C ASP A 251 -0.23 31.50 -0.68
N GLU A 252 -1.12 32.41 -1.06
CA GLU A 252 -2.45 32.09 -1.63
C GLU A 252 -2.38 31.27 -2.93
N ARG A 253 -1.25 31.35 -3.64
CA ARG A 253 -1.02 30.64 -4.89
C ARG A 253 -0.40 29.27 -4.70
N VAL A 254 -0.02 28.91 -3.47
CA VAL A 254 0.63 27.63 -3.15
C VAL A 254 -0.19 26.46 -3.66
N ARG A 255 0.50 25.43 -4.15
CA ARG A 255 -0.11 24.19 -4.59
C ARG A 255 0.22 23.08 -3.59
N ALA A 256 -0.64 22.07 -3.50
CA ALA A 256 -0.45 20.97 -2.56
C ALA A 256 0.89 20.23 -2.76
N GLU A 257 1.41 20.19 -3.99
CA GLU A 257 2.70 19.56 -4.32
C GLU A 257 3.93 20.30 -3.82
N GLU A 258 3.75 21.51 -3.30
CA GLU A 258 4.82 22.36 -2.75
C GLU A 258 4.92 22.25 -1.21
N LEU A 259 3.91 21.60 -0.57
CA LEU A 259 3.83 21.48 0.88
C LEU A 259 4.64 20.27 1.38
N SER A 260 5.38 20.47 2.46
CA SER A 260 6.00 19.44 3.25
C SER A 260 4.97 18.68 4.10
N LYS A 261 5.35 17.54 4.68
CA LYS A 261 4.49 16.82 5.63
C LYS A 261 4.18 17.67 6.88
N GLU A 262 5.12 18.49 7.33
CA GLU A 262 4.97 19.41 8.45
C GLU A 262 3.93 20.50 8.17
N ASP A 263 3.87 20.99 6.94
CA ASP A 263 2.84 21.93 6.49
C ASP A 263 1.44 21.28 6.53
N PHE A 264 1.35 19.99 6.14
CA PHE A 264 0.09 19.24 6.26
C PHE A 264 -0.33 19.04 7.71
N PHE A 265 0.60 18.84 8.65
CA PHE A 265 0.27 18.75 10.08
C PHE A 265 -0.32 20.06 10.58
N THR A 266 0.37 21.17 10.30
CA THR A 266 -0.07 22.53 10.68
C THR A 266 -1.47 22.85 10.14
N LEU A 267 -1.69 22.59 8.86
CA LEU A 267 -2.94 22.86 8.19
C LEU A 267 -4.07 21.92 8.69
N SER A 268 -3.75 20.66 8.97
CA SER A 268 -4.71 19.70 9.54
C SER A 268 -5.22 20.14 10.90
N ASP A 269 -4.32 20.60 11.77
CA ASP A 269 -4.69 21.06 13.11
C ASP A 269 -5.53 22.33 13.07
N ALA A 270 -5.25 23.27 12.16
CA ALA A 270 -6.06 24.45 11.94
C ALA A 270 -7.46 24.09 11.43
N ILE A 271 -7.58 23.15 10.49
CA ILE A 271 -8.90 22.69 9.99
C ILE A 271 -9.68 21.96 11.09
N THR A 272 -9.00 21.19 11.95
CA THR A 272 -9.66 20.53 13.10
C THR A 272 -10.25 21.53 14.06
N GLN A 273 -9.60 22.65 14.30
CA GLN A 273 -10.11 23.75 15.15
C GLN A 273 -11.34 24.45 14.55
N LEU A 274 -11.38 24.61 13.21
CA LEU A 274 -12.55 25.22 12.54
C LEU A 274 -13.82 24.37 12.57
N LYS A 275 -13.70 23.08 12.89
CA LYS A 275 -14.83 22.14 12.97
C LYS A 275 -15.45 22.06 14.38
N GLN A 276 -14.76 22.58 15.37
CA GLN A 276 -15.22 22.67 16.78
C GLN A 276 -16.01 23.93 17.01
#